data_4fd58785898c519bd50090665d2131f7
#
_entry.id   4fd58785898c519bd50090665d2131f7
#
_cell.length_a   1.000
_cell.length_b   1.000
_cell.length_c   1.000
_cell.angle_alpha   90.00
_cell.angle_beta   90.00
_cell.angle_gamma   90.00
#
_symmetry.space_group_name_H-M   'P 1'
#
loop_
_entity.id
_entity.type
_entity.pdbx_description
1 polymer ?
#
loop_
_entity_poly.entity_id
_entity_poly.type
_entity_poly.pdbx_seq_one_letter_code
_entity_poly.pdbx_strand_id
1 'polypeptide(L)'
;RTQKICSSEYLNYKNGKTESIEKKNSKPIGTGAYVLKKFEKTSGASLVSNSKFKAKKGQYQISKIMIKKTDTSTEVKELENGTVDYIPDVIEANKIKSIQKNKSLSVDSYPSDRESFIIFNSYVGACSDVAVRKAIGYGFNAQEYIDNYYQIDGMAYKPGTFGNPVSLNNGKMIRNEEKVDGVTYYDYDVEKANQILEDAGYTLADDGYRYKDGEKLTVRFLANKDKDSLDSLIPILQKCLNAIGIDFKANTVEFNTVINTVQDDAQTDS
;
A
#
# COMPACT_ATOMS: atom_id res chain seq x y z
N ARG A 1 -13.81 -8.94 2.15
CA ARG A 1 -14.84 -7.90 1.86
C ARG A 1 -15.87 -8.00 2.96
N THR A 2 -15.86 -7.08 3.91
CA THR A 2 -16.98 -6.86 4.81
C THR A 2 -18.11 -6.26 3.98
N GLN A 3 -19.08 -7.08 3.59
CA GLN A 3 -20.34 -6.53 3.09
C GLN A 3 -20.95 -5.72 4.23
N LYS A 4 -21.15 -4.43 4.02
CA LYS A 4 -21.94 -3.61 4.93
C LYS A 4 -23.38 -4.11 4.85
N ILE A 5 -23.78 -4.89 5.83
CA ILE A 5 -25.20 -5.23 6.01
C ILE A 5 -25.83 -3.98 6.61
N CYS A 6 -26.64 -3.29 5.84
CA CYS A 6 -27.36 -2.10 6.27
C CYS A 6 -28.85 -2.38 6.43
N SER A 7 -29.54 -1.50 7.15
CA SER A 7 -31.00 -1.59 7.31
C SER A 7 -31.71 -1.35 5.96
N SER A 8 -32.95 -1.79 5.87
CA SER A 8 -33.81 -1.58 4.68
C SER A 8 -33.93 -0.12 4.25
N GLU A 9 -33.70 0.82 5.15
CA GLU A 9 -33.67 2.26 4.83
C GLU A 9 -32.57 2.65 3.87
N TYR A 10 -31.45 1.93 3.84
CA TYR A 10 -30.36 2.11 2.89
C TYR A 10 -30.63 1.45 1.52
N LEU A 11 -31.60 0.53 1.48
CA LEU A 11 -31.98 -0.17 0.25
C LEU A 11 -32.97 0.64 -0.61
N ASN A 12 -33.56 1.71 -0.07
CA ASN A 12 -34.42 2.65 -0.81
C ASN A 12 -33.59 3.59 -1.70
N TYR A 13 -32.74 2.97 -2.52
CA TYR A 13 -31.93 3.64 -3.51
C TYR A 13 -32.78 3.90 -4.76
N LYS A 14 -33.24 5.11 -4.93
CA LYS A 14 -33.97 5.52 -6.14
C LYS A 14 -33.04 6.26 -7.10
N ASN A 15 -32.93 5.75 -8.32
CA ASN A 15 -32.37 6.46 -9.48
C ASN A 15 -30.87 6.82 -9.42
N GLY A 16 -30.00 5.95 -8.88
CA GLY A 16 -28.56 6.17 -8.94
C GLY A 16 -28.02 7.31 -8.06
N LYS A 17 -28.84 7.94 -7.21
CA LYS A 17 -28.39 9.06 -6.37
C LYS A 17 -27.85 8.59 -5.04
N THR A 18 -26.51 8.67 -4.84
CA THR A 18 -25.81 8.29 -3.61
C THR A 18 -25.95 9.28 -2.46
N GLU A 19 -26.26 10.55 -2.75
CA GLU A 19 -26.33 11.65 -1.77
C GLU A 19 -27.22 11.37 -0.56
N SER A 20 -28.36 10.68 -0.76
CA SER A 20 -29.27 10.32 0.34
C SER A 20 -28.67 9.27 1.28
N ILE A 21 -27.79 8.41 0.76
CA ILE A 21 -27.07 7.39 1.52
C ILE A 21 -25.89 8.04 2.23
N GLU A 22 -25.18 8.92 1.58
CA GLU A 22 -24.03 9.66 2.15
C GLU A 22 -24.43 10.49 3.37
N LYS A 23 -25.57 11.17 3.31
CA LYS A 23 -26.13 11.90 4.46
C LYS A 23 -26.41 11.01 5.67
N LYS A 24 -26.72 9.73 5.46
CA LYS A 24 -26.97 8.76 6.53
C LYS A 24 -25.68 8.14 7.10
N ASN A 25 -24.53 8.28 6.42
CA ASN A 25 -23.26 7.74 6.88
C ASN A 25 -22.78 8.32 8.23
N SER A 26 -23.26 9.50 8.63
CA SER A 26 -22.98 10.09 9.93
C SER A 26 -23.74 9.40 11.09
N LYS A 27 -24.81 8.65 10.77
CA LYS A 27 -25.63 7.90 11.75
C LYS A 27 -25.92 6.50 11.21
N PRO A 28 -24.89 5.66 11.00
CA PRO A 28 -25.07 4.36 10.39
C PRO A 28 -25.85 3.42 11.30
N ILE A 29 -26.76 2.65 10.72
CA ILE A 29 -27.47 1.55 11.39
C ILE A 29 -26.90 0.24 10.87
N GLY A 30 -26.33 -0.56 11.75
CA GLY A 30 -25.70 -1.83 11.40
C GLY A 30 -26.08 -2.95 12.34
N THR A 31 -25.69 -4.16 11.99
CA THR A 31 -25.92 -5.40 12.74
C THR A 31 -24.69 -5.85 13.54
N GLY A 32 -23.64 -5.04 13.58
CA GLY A 32 -22.39 -5.36 14.27
C GLY A 32 -22.46 -5.31 15.79
N ALA A 33 -21.39 -5.75 16.44
CA ALA A 33 -21.25 -5.79 17.89
C ALA A 33 -21.23 -4.40 18.55
N TYR A 34 -20.93 -3.36 17.80
CA TYR A 34 -20.86 -1.98 18.25
C TYR A 34 -21.73 -1.05 17.43
N VAL A 35 -22.21 0.01 18.07
CA VAL A 35 -23.02 1.10 17.49
C VAL A 35 -22.20 2.38 17.53
N LEU A 36 -22.18 3.14 16.45
CA LEU A 36 -21.59 4.47 16.38
C LEU A 36 -22.41 5.42 17.27
N LYS A 37 -21.76 5.99 18.29
CA LYS A 37 -22.37 6.96 19.21
C LYS A 37 -22.07 8.40 18.79
N LYS A 38 -20.83 8.67 18.38
CA LYS A 38 -20.37 9.99 17.95
C LYS A 38 -19.33 9.83 16.84
N PHE A 39 -19.37 10.71 15.86
CA PHE A 39 -18.35 10.82 14.82
C PHE A 39 -17.98 12.30 14.62
N GLU A 40 -16.70 12.57 14.63
CA GLU A 40 -16.12 13.89 14.32
C GLU A 40 -14.96 13.70 13.33
N LYS A 41 -15.09 14.32 12.18
CA LYS A 41 -14.13 14.14 11.07
C LYS A 41 -12.67 14.47 11.46
N THR A 42 -12.49 15.39 12.39
CA THR A 42 -11.17 15.90 12.81
C THR A 42 -10.58 15.15 13.99
N SER A 43 -11.40 14.56 14.86
CA SER A 43 -10.92 13.94 16.12
C SER A 43 -11.14 12.43 16.20
N GLY A 44 -12.10 11.89 15.46
CA GLY A 44 -12.35 10.45 15.42
C GLY A 44 -13.78 10.04 15.73
N ALA A 45 -13.96 8.88 16.38
CA ALA A 45 -15.28 8.32 16.64
C ALA A 45 -15.37 7.66 18.03
N SER A 46 -16.59 7.56 18.55
CA SER A 46 -16.88 6.71 19.70
C SER A 46 -17.93 5.66 19.36
N LEU A 47 -17.69 4.45 19.80
CA LEU A 47 -18.54 3.29 19.63
C LEU A 47 -18.92 2.75 21.00
N VAL A 48 -20.14 2.23 21.11
CA VAL A 48 -20.63 1.54 22.30
C VAL A 48 -21.15 0.16 21.93
N SER A 49 -21.13 -0.77 22.87
CA SER A 49 -21.65 -2.11 22.66
C SER A 49 -23.11 -2.09 22.19
N ASN A 50 -23.44 -2.94 21.25
CA ASN A 50 -24.80 -3.10 20.71
C ASN A 50 -25.56 -4.12 21.54
N SER A 51 -26.51 -3.68 22.34
CA SER A 51 -27.33 -4.55 23.20
C SER A 51 -28.17 -5.57 22.44
N LYS A 52 -28.41 -5.35 21.15
CA LYS A 52 -29.15 -6.25 20.26
C LYS A 52 -28.27 -7.30 19.58
N PHE A 53 -26.94 -7.17 19.69
CA PHE A 53 -26.00 -8.13 19.11
C PHE A 53 -25.89 -9.37 20.01
N LYS A 54 -26.16 -10.53 19.45
CA LYS A 54 -26.04 -11.81 20.16
C LYS A 54 -24.60 -12.32 20.07
N ALA A 55 -23.79 -11.98 21.05
CA ALA A 55 -22.43 -12.51 21.17
C ALA A 55 -22.40 -13.85 21.92
N LYS A 56 -21.42 -14.70 21.60
CA LYS A 56 -21.08 -15.84 22.47
C LYS A 56 -20.49 -15.32 23.79
N LYS A 57 -20.70 -16.08 24.91
CA LYS A 57 -20.14 -15.73 26.21
C LYS A 57 -18.63 -15.48 26.10
N GLY A 58 -18.16 -14.35 26.58
CA GLY A 58 -16.76 -13.95 26.55
C GLY A 58 -16.30 -13.20 25.29
N GLN A 59 -17.18 -13.00 24.29
CA GLN A 59 -16.88 -12.17 23.14
C GLN A 59 -17.30 -10.70 23.38
N TYR A 60 -16.56 -9.76 22.78
CA TYR A 60 -16.88 -8.32 22.78
C TYR A 60 -17.09 -7.74 24.19
N GLN A 61 -16.13 -8.00 25.08
CA GLN A 61 -16.18 -7.57 26.50
C GLN A 61 -15.98 -6.06 26.67
N ILE A 62 -15.42 -5.39 25.67
CA ILE A 62 -15.20 -3.94 25.69
C ILE A 62 -16.53 -3.24 25.48
N SER A 63 -16.95 -2.42 26.44
CA SER A 63 -18.24 -1.71 26.38
C SER A 63 -18.20 -0.44 25.53
N LYS A 64 -17.02 0.20 25.42
CA LYS A 64 -16.81 1.46 24.69
C LYS A 64 -15.47 1.43 23.98
N ILE A 65 -15.47 1.83 22.70
CA ILE A 65 -14.26 2.01 21.89
C ILE A 65 -14.19 3.48 21.47
N MET A 66 -13.03 4.10 21.70
CA MET A 66 -12.71 5.43 21.22
C MET A 66 -11.72 5.30 20.06
N ILE A 67 -12.13 5.69 18.88
CA ILE A 67 -11.23 5.77 17.72
C ILE A 67 -10.69 7.19 17.67
N LYS A 68 -9.40 7.35 17.87
CA LYS A 68 -8.70 8.64 17.80
C LYS A 68 -8.01 8.77 16.44
N LYS A 69 -8.11 9.94 15.85
CA LYS A 69 -7.26 10.28 14.70
C LYS A 69 -5.90 10.69 15.24
N THR A 70 -4.86 9.98 14.87
CA THR A 70 -3.47 10.28 15.23
C THR A 70 -2.65 10.55 13.96
N ASP A 71 -1.49 11.14 14.15
CA ASP A 71 -0.48 11.24 13.11
C ASP A 71 0.45 10.02 13.19
N THR A 72 0.86 9.49 12.03
CA THR A 72 1.75 8.32 11.97
C THR A 72 3.10 8.58 12.62
N SER A 73 3.55 9.83 12.66
CA SER A 73 4.81 10.21 13.32
C SER A 73 4.72 10.19 14.85
N THR A 74 3.52 10.28 15.45
CA THR A 74 3.31 10.36 16.91
C THR A 74 2.63 9.14 17.51
N GLU A 75 2.06 8.25 16.71
CA GLU A 75 1.22 7.14 17.16
C GLU A 75 1.91 6.20 18.18
N VAL A 76 3.19 5.85 17.95
CA VAL A 76 3.96 5.01 18.88
C VAL A 76 4.14 5.71 20.22
N LYS A 77 4.42 7.01 20.21
CA LYS A 77 4.55 7.81 21.42
C LYS A 77 3.24 7.88 22.22
N GLU A 78 2.11 7.96 21.50
CA GLU A 78 0.79 7.96 22.12
C GLU A 78 0.46 6.60 22.76
N LEU A 79 0.91 5.50 22.16
CA LEU A 79 0.81 4.16 22.74
C LEU A 79 1.70 4.02 23.99
N GLU A 80 2.95 4.47 23.92
CA GLU A 80 3.90 4.44 25.03
C GLU A 80 3.41 5.23 26.25
N ASN A 81 2.75 6.36 26.01
CA ASN A 81 2.21 7.22 27.05
C ASN A 81 0.81 6.79 27.55
N GLY A 82 0.23 5.73 26.99
CA GLY A 82 -1.13 5.29 27.33
C GLY A 82 -2.24 6.22 26.85
N THR A 83 -1.97 7.11 25.89
CA THR A 83 -3.00 7.96 25.26
C THR A 83 -3.90 7.15 24.34
N VAL A 84 -3.36 6.09 23.76
CA VAL A 84 -4.08 5.04 23.05
C VAL A 84 -3.67 3.68 23.59
N ASP A 85 -4.58 2.71 23.55
CA ASP A 85 -4.37 1.35 24.03
C ASP A 85 -3.97 0.37 22.93
N TYR A 86 -4.22 0.74 21.66
CA TYR A 86 -4.03 -0.12 20.50
C TYR A 86 -3.80 0.68 19.24
N ILE A 87 -2.82 0.28 18.47
CA ILE A 87 -2.54 0.80 17.11
C ILE A 87 -2.66 -0.38 16.14
N PRO A 88 -3.60 -0.33 15.19
CA PRO A 88 -3.67 -1.32 14.13
C PRO A 88 -2.64 -1.06 13.03
N ASP A 89 -2.25 -2.11 12.33
CA ASP A 89 -1.59 -2.01 11.02
C ASP A 89 -0.25 -1.28 10.99
N VAL A 90 0.56 -1.38 12.04
CA VAL A 90 1.93 -0.88 12.01
C VAL A 90 2.78 -1.82 11.16
N ILE A 91 3.39 -1.29 10.09
CA ILE A 91 4.22 -2.06 9.16
C ILE A 91 5.68 -1.60 9.14
N GLU A 92 5.97 -0.44 9.71
CA GLU A 92 7.31 0.14 9.73
C GLU A 92 8.19 -0.57 10.75
N ALA A 93 9.27 -1.18 10.27
CA ALA A 93 10.19 -1.97 11.10
C ALA A 93 10.74 -1.18 12.31
N ASN A 94 11.08 0.10 12.11
CA ASN A 94 11.62 0.94 13.18
C ASN A 94 10.61 1.18 14.32
N LYS A 95 9.34 1.40 13.97
CA LYS A 95 8.26 1.57 14.96
C LYS A 95 8.05 0.27 15.74
N ILE A 96 7.97 -0.86 15.04
CA ILE A 96 7.79 -2.17 15.68
C ILE A 96 8.96 -2.50 16.60
N LYS A 97 10.22 -2.27 16.16
CA LYS A 97 11.40 -2.43 17.00
C LYS A 97 11.38 -1.53 18.24
N SER A 98 10.86 -0.31 18.14
CA SER A 98 10.68 0.58 19.29
C SER A 98 9.68 0.02 20.28
N ILE A 99 8.51 -0.43 19.82
CA ILE A 99 7.47 -1.04 20.64
C ILE A 99 7.98 -2.30 21.34
N GLN A 100 8.71 -3.18 20.64
CA GLN A 100 9.28 -4.42 21.18
C GLN A 100 10.29 -4.19 22.33
N LYS A 101 10.95 -3.03 22.37
CA LYS A 101 11.86 -2.66 23.48
C LYS A 101 11.11 -2.29 24.76
N ASN A 102 9.85 -1.91 24.67
CA ASN A 102 9.05 -1.52 25.81
C ASN A 102 8.32 -2.74 26.40
N LYS A 103 8.77 -3.19 27.59
CA LYS A 103 8.22 -4.39 28.27
C LYS A 103 6.74 -4.28 28.65
N SER A 104 6.16 -3.08 28.64
CA SER A 104 4.75 -2.85 28.95
C SER A 104 3.85 -2.97 27.71
N LEU A 105 4.44 -3.13 26.53
CA LEU A 105 3.74 -3.22 25.26
C LEU A 105 3.92 -4.61 24.64
N SER A 106 2.98 -5.01 23.81
CA SER A 106 3.04 -6.24 23.04
C SER A 106 2.80 -5.96 21.57
N VAL A 107 3.43 -6.76 20.72
CA VAL A 107 3.22 -6.73 19.25
C VAL A 107 2.69 -8.09 18.84
N ASP A 108 1.61 -8.08 18.10
CA ASP A 108 1.04 -9.27 17.46
C ASP A 108 1.08 -9.10 15.95
N SER A 109 1.28 -10.19 15.21
CA SER A 109 1.31 -10.17 13.75
C SER A 109 0.27 -11.12 13.16
N TYR A 110 -0.34 -10.70 12.07
CA TYR A 110 -1.30 -11.49 11.32
C TYR A 110 -1.08 -11.33 9.81
N PRO A 111 -1.45 -12.35 9.00
CA PRO A 111 -1.34 -12.23 7.55
C PRO A 111 -2.28 -11.16 7.03
N SER A 112 -1.75 -10.22 6.29
CA SER A 112 -2.53 -9.18 5.61
C SER A 112 -2.93 -9.64 4.20
N ASP A 113 -4.03 -9.09 3.69
CA ASP A 113 -4.47 -9.19 2.30
C ASP A 113 -4.03 -7.96 1.46
N ARG A 114 -3.05 -7.21 1.96
CA ARG A 114 -2.54 -6.01 1.32
C ARG A 114 -1.30 -6.30 0.51
N GLU A 115 -1.16 -5.57 -0.58
CA GLU A 115 0.06 -5.51 -1.38
C GLU A 115 0.47 -4.06 -1.64
N SER A 116 1.77 -3.84 -1.79
CA SER A 116 2.32 -2.58 -2.30
C SER A 116 2.76 -2.80 -3.73
N PHE A 117 2.47 -1.85 -4.59
CA PHE A 117 2.77 -1.94 -6.02
C PHE A 117 3.16 -0.58 -6.59
N ILE A 118 3.86 -0.61 -7.73
CA ILE A 118 4.15 0.55 -8.56
C ILE A 118 3.26 0.45 -9.81
N ILE A 119 2.53 1.52 -10.10
CA ILE A 119 1.71 1.62 -11.32
C ILE A 119 2.54 2.30 -12.40
N PHE A 120 2.55 1.74 -13.60
CA PHE A 120 3.15 2.36 -14.76
C PHE A 120 2.12 3.12 -15.58
N ASN A 121 2.45 4.35 -16.00
CA ASN A 121 1.70 4.99 -17.06
C ASN A 121 2.09 4.30 -18.40
N SER A 122 1.15 3.54 -18.96
CA SER A 122 1.36 2.78 -20.19
C SER A 122 0.94 3.53 -21.46
N TYR A 123 0.49 4.77 -21.33
CA TYR A 123 -0.01 5.56 -22.45
C TYR A 123 1.05 6.52 -23.01
N VAL A 124 1.87 7.11 -22.15
CA VAL A 124 2.85 8.12 -22.51
C VAL A 124 4.18 7.92 -21.79
N GLY A 125 5.22 8.58 -22.27
CA GLY A 125 6.57 8.56 -21.70
C GLY A 125 7.27 7.21 -21.84
N ALA A 126 8.39 7.06 -21.15
CA ALA A 126 9.24 5.86 -21.25
C ALA A 126 8.50 4.57 -20.92
N CYS A 127 7.59 4.62 -19.94
CA CYS A 127 6.82 3.46 -19.52
C CYS A 127 5.68 3.08 -20.48
N SER A 128 5.42 3.81 -21.56
CA SER A 128 4.52 3.36 -22.63
C SER A 128 5.13 2.17 -23.39
N ASP A 129 6.46 2.08 -23.46
CA ASP A 129 7.15 0.91 -24.01
C ASP A 129 7.10 -0.28 -23.05
N VAL A 130 6.58 -1.40 -23.52
CA VAL A 130 6.49 -2.65 -22.73
C VAL A 130 7.88 -3.18 -22.35
N ALA A 131 8.90 -2.95 -23.19
CA ALA A 131 10.26 -3.37 -22.91
C ALA A 131 10.81 -2.65 -21.67
N VAL A 132 10.57 -1.35 -21.55
CA VAL A 132 10.97 -0.56 -20.38
C VAL A 132 10.29 -1.08 -19.10
N ARG A 133 8.99 -1.33 -19.13
CA ARG A 133 8.27 -1.89 -17.97
C ARG A 133 8.81 -3.26 -17.55
N LYS A 134 9.09 -4.14 -18.54
CA LYS A 134 9.70 -5.46 -18.26
C LYS A 134 11.11 -5.34 -17.70
N ALA A 135 11.92 -4.45 -18.26
CA ALA A 135 13.28 -4.20 -17.78
C ALA A 135 13.28 -3.68 -16.34
N ILE A 136 12.37 -2.76 -15.99
CA ILE A 136 12.18 -2.31 -14.61
C ILE A 136 11.80 -3.48 -13.71
N GLY A 137 10.89 -4.36 -14.14
CA GLY A 137 10.48 -5.55 -13.37
C GLY A 137 11.66 -6.46 -13.02
N TYR A 138 12.55 -6.76 -13.99
CA TYR A 138 13.76 -7.56 -13.74
C TYR A 138 14.87 -6.78 -13.06
N GLY A 139 15.00 -5.48 -13.35
CA GLY A 139 16.06 -4.63 -12.83
C GLY A 139 15.86 -4.17 -11.37
N PHE A 140 14.63 -4.21 -10.84
CA PHE A 140 14.32 -3.78 -9.48
C PHE A 140 14.53 -4.91 -8.46
N ASN A 141 15.45 -4.71 -7.51
CA ASN A 141 15.68 -5.64 -6.41
C ASN A 141 14.65 -5.45 -5.28
N ALA A 142 13.47 -6.04 -5.47
CA ALA A 142 12.39 -5.96 -4.48
C ALA A 142 12.76 -6.62 -3.15
N GLN A 143 13.61 -7.68 -3.16
CA GLN A 143 14.06 -8.32 -1.92
C GLN A 143 14.91 -7.37 -1.07
N GLU A 144 15.81 -6.61 -1.69
CA GLU A 144 16.60 -5.61 -0.98
C GLU A 144 15.71 -4.54 -0.31
N TYR A 145 14.64 -4.11 -0.99
CA TYR A 145 13.68 -3.19 -0.38
C TYR A 145 12.97 -3.80 0.83
N ILE A 146 12.53 -5.06 0.72
CA ILE A 146 11.88 -5.77 1.83
C ILE A 146 12.84 -5.93 3.00
N ASP A 147 14.07 -6.35 2.75
CA ASP A 147 15.08 -6.56 3.79
C ASP A 147 15.43 -5.27 4.52
N ASN A 148 15.47 -4.14 3.80
CA ASN A 148 15.78 -2.86 4.41
C ASN A 148 14.62 -2.22 5.17
N TYR A 149 13.39 -2.35 4.64
CA TYR A 149 12.24 -1.64 5.21
C TYR A 149 11.39 -2.50 6.14
N TYR A 150 11.20 -3.79 5.81
CA TYR A 150 10.28 -4.67 6.53
C TYR A 150 10.98 -5.73 7.39
N GLN A 151 12.30 -5.72 7.50
CA GLN A 151 13.01 -6.72 8.30
C GLN A 151 12.72 -6.54 9.79
N ILE A 152 11.88 -7.42 10.33
CA ILE A 152 11.45 -7.40 11.72
C ILE A 152 11.70 -8.78 12.31
N ASP A 153 12.62 -8.86 13.27
CA ASP A 153 12.92 -10.10 13.96
C ASP A 153 11.76 -10.53 14.88
N GLY A 154 11.53 -11.83 14.95
CA GLY A 154 10.52 -12.40 15.83
C GLY A 154 9.07 -12.32 15.36
N MET A 155 8.79 -11.80 14.15
CA MET A 155 7.44 -11.80 13.60
C MET A 155 7.10 -13.13 12.93
N ALA A 156 5.90 -13.63 13.21
CA ALA A 156 5.41 -14.89 12.62
C ALA A 156 5.13 -14.76 11.11
N TYR A 157 4.78 -13.57 10.66
CA TYR A 157 4.47 -13.28 9.25
C TYR A 157 5.43 -12.23 8.74
N LYS A 158 6.06 -12.52 7.59
CA LYS A 158 6.99 -11.62 6.91
C LYS A 158 6.40 -11.23 5.56
N PRO A 159 6.59 -9.97 5.11
CA PRO A 159 6.27 -9.62 3.74
C PRO A 159 7.16 -10.38 2.77
N GLY A 160 6.62 -10.73 1.62
CA GLY A 160 7.35 -11.40 0.54
C GLY A 160 7.49 -10.51 -0.69
N THR A 161 8.46 -10.81 -1.52
CA THR A 161 8.67 -10.16 -2.82
C THR A 161 7.72 -10.71 -3.83
N PHE A 162 6.50 -10.37 -3.84
CA PHE A 162 5.77 -11.13 -4.70
C PHE A 162 4.93 -10.49 -5.69
N GLY A 163 4.72 -11.02 -6.71
CA GLY A 163 3.99 -10.61 -7.84
C GLY A 163 2.58 -11.15 -8.00
N ASN A 164 1.96 -11.77 -7.04
CA ASN A 164 0.54 -12.09 -7.19
C ASN A 164 -0.31 -11.04 -6.54
N PRO A 165 -1.19 -10.38 -7.28
CA PRO A 165 -2.23 -9.60 -6.64
C PRO A 165 -2.96 -10.49 -5.63
N VAL A 166 -3.22 -9.96 -4.46
CA VAL A 166 -4.02 -10.66 -3.46
C VAL A 166 -5.34 -11.02 -4.09
N SER A 167 -5.50 -12.26 -4.48
CA SER A 167 -6.68 -12.73 -5.16
C SER A 167 -7.19 -14.04 -4.54
N LEU A 168 -8.45 -14.30 -4.73
CA LEU A 168 -9.04 -15.58 -4.39
C LEU A 168 -9.05 -16.44 -5.65
N ASN A 169 -8.27 -17.51 -5.64
CA ASN A 169 -8.36 -18.56 -6.63
C ASN A 169 -9.15 -19.72 -6.03
N ASN A 170 -10.30 -20.04 -6.62
CA ASN A 170 -11.18 -21.11 -6.14
C ASN A 170 -11.53 -21.00 -4.63
N GLY A 171 -11.69 -19.78 -4.12
CA GLY A 171 -12.01 -19.52 -2.73
C GLY A 171 -10.82 -19.58 -1.77
N LYS A 172 -9.60 -19.81 -2.26
CA LYS A 172 -8.37 -19.74 -1.46
C LYS A 172 -7.64 -18.43 -1.75
N MET A 173 -7.10 -17.82 -0.69
CA MET A 173 -6.19 -16.69 -0.83
C MET A 173 -4.85 -17.22 -1.35
N ILE A 174 -4.39 -16.67 -2.47
CA ILE A 174 -3.06 -16.95 -3.00
C ILE A 174 -2.05 -16.19 -2.15
N ARG A 175 -1.07 -16.90 -1.63
CA ARG A 175 0.02 -16.34 -0.85
C ARG A 175 1.26 -16.14 -1.73
N ASN A 176 2.18 -15.34 -1.24
CA ASN A 176 3.41 -15.00 -1.95
C ASN A 176 4.26 -16.20 -2.40
N GLU A 177 4.25 -17.27 -1.63
CA GLU A 177 5.04 -18.47 -1.94
C GLU A 177 4.41 -19.36 -3.02
N GLU A 178 3.15 -19.10 -3.38
CA GLU A 178 2.42 -19.90 -4.36
C GLU A 178 2.58 -19.31 -5.76
N LYS A 179 3.32 -19.98 -6.64
CA LYS A 179 3.36 -19.62 -8.06
C LYS A 179 2.07 -20.08 -8.74
N VAL A 180 1.54 -19.23 -9.59
CA VAL A 180 0.31 -19.48 -10.35
C VAL A 180 0.68 -19.72 -11.81
N ASP A 181 0.14 -20.79 -12.41
CA ASP A 181 0.38 -21.13 -13.80
C ASP A 181 -0.08 -20.00 -14.73
N GLY A 182 0.75 -19.69 -15.71
CA GLY A 182 0.47 -18.64 -16.69
C GLY A 182 0.80 -17.20 -16.23
N VAL A 183 1.29 -17.02 -15.00
CA VAL A 183 1.77 -15.73 -14.50
C VAL A 183 3.28 -15.62 -14.68
N THR A 184 3.74 -14.52 -15.26
CA THR A 184 5.17 -14.20 -15.37
C THR A 184 5.65 -13.56 -14.06
N TYR A 185 6.69 -14.12 -13.50
CA TYR A 185 7.36 -13.61 -12.29
C TYR A 185 8.66 -12.92 -12.69
N TYR A 186 8.90 -11.73 -12.15
CA TYR A 186 10.07 -10.92 -12.45
C TYR A 186 11.09 -11.06 -11.32
N ASP A 187 11.85 -12.16 -11.33
CA ASP A 187 12.99 -12.32 -10.42
C ASP A 187 14.09 -11.31 -10.79
N TYR A 188 14.77 -10.75 -9.78
CA TYR A 188 15.82 -9.75 -10.00
C TYR A 188 16.94 -10.29 -10.89
N ASP A 189 17.11 -9.70 -12.06
CA ASP A 189 18.06 -10.12 -13.10
C ASP A 189 18.46 -8.91 -13.95
N VAL A 190 19.61 -8.32 -13.59
CA VAL A 190 20.15 -7.13 -14.27
C VAL A 190 20.56 -7.44 -15.72
N GLU A 191 21.11 -8.63 -15.98
CA GLU A 191 21.55 -9.02 -17.34
C GLU A 191 20.35 -9.12 -18.26
N LYS A 192 19.29 -9.78 -17.80
CA LYS A 192 18.04 -9.87 -18.56
C LYS A 192 17.37 -8.53 -18.76
N ALA A 193 17.38 -7.65 -17.75
CA ALA A 193 16.88 -6.27 -17.90
C ALA A 193 17.64 -5.50 -18.99
N ASN A 194 18.96 -5.59 -18.99
CA ASN A 194 19.82 -4.98 -20.02
C ASN A 194 19.54 -5.53 -21.40
N GLN A 195 19.46 -6.86 -21.55
CA GLN A 195 19.15 -7.50 -22.83
C GLN A 195 17.81 -7.04 -23.41
N ILE A 196 16.76 -6.95 -22.56
CA ILE A 196 15.45 -6.49 -22.98
C ILE A 196 15.50 -5.05 -23.54
N LEU A 197 16.27 -4.16 -22.89
CA LEU A 197 16.42 -2.78 -23.37
C LEU A 197 17.23 -2.71 -24.68
N GLU A 198 18.28 -3.51 -24.81
CA GLU A 198 19.09 -3.60 -26.04
C GLU A 198 18.27 -4.12 -27.22
N ASP A 199 17.52 -5.21 -27.02
CA ASP A 199 16.65 -5.79 -28.05
C ASP A 199 15.55 -4.80 -28.49
N ALA A 200 15.14 -3.89 -27.60
CA ALA A 200 14.18 -2.83 -27.87
C ALA A 200 14.81 -1.56 -28.50
N GLY A 201 16.14 -1.56 -28.72
CA GLY A 201 16.85 -0.45 -29.36
C GLY A 201 17.33 0.65 -28.43
N TYR A 202 17.33 0.43 -27.12
CA TYR A 202 17.91 1.36 -26.15
C TYR A 202 19.41 1.09 -25.98
N THR A 203 20.25 1.92 -26.60
CA THR A 203 21.71 1.79 -26.56
C THR A 203 22.30 2.50 -25.33
N LEU A 204 23.24 1.84 -24.66
CA LEU A 204 23.97 2.43 -23.55
C LEU A 204 25.05 3.40 -24.10
N ALA A 205 25.05 4.64 -23.57
CA ALA A 205 26.04 5.66 -23.95
C ALA A 205 27.15 5.78 -22.88
N ASP A 206 28.19 6.56 -23.20
CA ASP A 206 29.36 6.76 -22.31
C ASP A 206 29.03 7.46 -21.00
N ASP A 207 27.88 8.17 -20.93
CA ASP A 207 27.39 8.81 -19.71
C ASP A 207 26.69 7.83 -18.76
N GLY A 208 26.63 6.55 -19.15
CA GLY A 208 26.03 5.49 -18.35
C GLY A 208 24.50 5.38 -18.48
N TYR A 209 23.88 6.17 -19.35
CA TYR A 209 22.45 6.11 -19.61
C TYR A 209 22.13 5.54 -20.99
N ARG A 210 20.92 5.05 -21.15
CA ARG A 210 20.43 4.52 -22.41
C ARG A 210 19.67 5.57 -23.21
N TYR A 211 19.81 5.47 -24.54
CA TYR A 211 19.17 6.35 -25.51
C TYR A 211 18.47 5.53 -26.58
N LYS A 212 17.34 6.03 -27.07
CA LYS A 212 16.66 5.53 -28.28
C LYS A 212 16.18 6.72 -29.07
N ASP A 213 16.44 6.71 -30.40
CA ASP A 213 16.10 7.80 -31.31
C ASP A 213 16.62 9.20 -30.88
N GLY A 214 17.75 9.23 -30.17
CA GLY A 214 18.38 10.45 -29.64
C GLY A 214 17.83 10.92 -28.30
N GLU A 215 16.77 10.27 -27.78
CA GLU A 215 16.14 10.61 -26.49
C GLU A 215 16.71 9.74 -25.37
N LYS A 216 17.05 10.40 -24.24
CA LYS A 216 17.50 9.72 -23.03
C LYS A 216 16.34 8.94 -22.39
N LEU A 217 16.59 7.69 -22.03
CA LEU A 217 15.63 6.87 -21.30
C LEU A 217 15.49 7.39 -19.86
N THR A 218 14.48 8.22 -19.65
CA THR A 218 14.18 8.82 -18.34
C THR A 218 12.86 8.27 -17.81
N VAL A 219 12.87 7.78 -16.57
CA VAL A 219 11.67 7.32 -15.86
C VAL A 219 11.39 8.24 -14.69
N ARG A 220 10.19 8.81 -14.66
CA ARG A 220 9.72 9.67 -13.57
C ARG A 220 8.87 8.86 -12.62
N PHE A 221 9.12 9.00 -11.33
CA PHE A 221 8.41 8.33 -10.25
C PHE A 221 7.69 9.36 -9.38
N LEU A 222 6.36 9.29 -9.34
CA LEU A 222 5.53 10.15 -8.52
C LEU A 222 5.05 9.41 -7.27
N ALA A 223 5.21 9.99 -6.09
CA ALA A 223 4.80 9.36 -4.85
C ALA A 223 4.30 10.36 -3.80
N ASN A 224 3.49 9.86 -2.85
CA ASN A 224 3.07 10.65 -1.70
C ASN A 224 4.22 10.83 -0.71
N LYS A 225 4.66 12.07 -0.48
CA LYS A 225 5.78 12.43 0.40
C LYS A 225 5.65 11.96 1.86
N ASP A 226 4.40 11.70 2.32
CA ASP A 226 4.11 11.30 3.70
C ASP A 226 4.29 9.78 3.95
N LYS A 227 4.97 9.08 3.05
CA LYS A 227 5.24 7.64 3.17
C LYS A 227 6.67 7.38 3.59
N ASP A 228 6.87 6.94 4.84
CA ASP A 228 8.20 6.60 5.41
C ASP A 228 8.93 5.54 4.58
N SER A 229 8.18 4.69 3.88
CA SER A 229 8.75 3.65 2.99
C SER A 229 9.56 4.22 1.83
N LEU A 230 9.33 5.47 1.44
CA LEU A 230 10.06 6.13 0.35
C LEU A 230 11.53 6.37 0.68
N ASP A 231 11.87 6.55 1.95
CA ASP A 231 13.26 6.74 2.39
C ASP A 231 14.13 5.51 2.07
N SER A 232 13.52 4.33 2.03
CA SER A 232 14.18 3.09 1.59
C SER A 232 13.97 2.79 0.11
N LEU A 233 12.77 3.03 -0.40
CA LEU A 233 12.38 2.66 -1.77
C LEU A 233 13.10 3.49 -2.83
N ILE A 234 13.14 4.82 -2.69
CA ILE A 234 13.70 5.73 -3.69
C ILE A 234 15.19 5.46 -3.92
N PRO A 235 16.06 5.34 -2.89
CA PRO A 235 17.48 5.03 -3.11
C PRO A 235 17.70 3.68 -3.80
N ILE A 236 16.88 2.67 -3.49
CA ILE A 236 16.98 1.35 -4.12
C ILE A 236 16.55 1.42 -5.59
N LEU A 237 15.42 2.08 -5.89
CA LEU A 237 14.99 2.31 -7.27
C LEU A 237 16.07 3.07 -8.05
N GLN A 238 16.61 4.16 -7.50
CA GLN A 238 17.67 4.94 -8.11
C GLN A 238 18.88 4.07 -8.46
N LYS A 239 19.36 3.28 -7.48
CA LYS A 239 20.50 2.38 -7.67
C LYS A 239 20.20 1.33 -8.75
N CYS A 240 19.07 0.67 -8.65
CA CYS A 240 18.69 -0.44 -9.52
C CYS A 240 18.45 0.04 -10.97
N LEU A 241 17.73 1.14 -11.15
CA LEU A 241 17.42 1.64 -12.49
C LEU A 241 18.63 2.28 -13.16
N ASN A 242 19.47 2.99 -12.42
CA ASN A 242 20.74 3.50 -12.96
C ASN A 242 21.67 2.35 -13.40
N ALA A 243 21.68 1.22 -12.69
CA ALA A 243 22.48 0.05 -13.05
C ALA A 243 22.11 -0.58 -14.40
N ILE A 244 20.90 -0.34 -14.89
CA ILE A 244 20.44 -0.77 -16.21
C ILE A 244 20.36 0.40 -17.23
N GLY A 245 20.94 1.56 -16.89
CA GLY A 245 21.05 2.72 -17.77
C GLY A 245 19.79 3.58 -17.87
N ILE A 246 18.86 3.46 -16.94
CA ILE A 246 17.65 4.30 -16.86
C ILE A 246 17.93 5.53 -15.97
N ASP A 247 17.72 6.73 -16.48
CA ASP A 247 17.77 7.97 -15.70
C ASP A 247 16.49 8.09 -14.84
N PHE A 248 16.60 7.72 -13.58
CA PHE A 248 15.47 7.72 -12.66
C PHE A 248 15.31 9.08 -11.96
N LYS A 249 14.09 9.63 -11.98
CA LYS A 249 13.74 10.89 -11.34
C LYS A 249 12.58 10.70 -10.39
N ALA A 250 12.81 10.87 -9.09
CA ALA A 250 11.75 10.82 -8.08
C ALA A 250 11.16 12.22 -7.84
N ASN A 251 9.83 12.29 -7.79
CA ASN A 251 9.07 13.46 -7.39
C ASN A 251 8.10 13.06 -6.28
N THR A 252 8.23 13.66 -5.10
CA THR A 252 7.37 13.39 -3.96
C THR A 252 6.50 14.60 -3.67
N VAL A 253 5.19 14.39 -3.63
CA VAL A 253 4.18 15.45 -3.50
C VAL A 253 3.11 15.09 -2.47
N GLU A 254 2.23 16.01 -2.16
CA GLU A 254 1.06 15.73 -1.32
C GLU A 254 0.15 14.66 -1.95
N PHE A 255 -0.51 13.85 -1.12
CA PHE A 255 -1.38 12.76 -1.58
C PHE A 255 -2.45 13.19 -2.57
N ASN A 256 -3.12 14.32 -2.32
CA ASN A 256 -4.14 14.82 -3.25
C ASN A 256 -3.55 15.19 -4.62
N THR A 257 -2.32 15.68 -4.66
CA THR A 257 -1.62 15.97 -5.91
C THR A 257 -1.34 14.66 -6.66
N VAL A 258 -0.88 13.59 -5.97
CA VAL A 258 -0.71 12.27 -6.61
C VAL A 258 -2.02 11.81 -7.24
N ILE A 259 -3.14 11.89 -6.51
CA ILE A 259 -4.45 11.45 -7.01
C ILE A 259 -4.89 12.25 -8.23
N ASN A 260 -4.77 13.58 -8.16
CA ASN A 260 -5.16 14.44 -9.27
C ASN A 260 -4.31 14.17 -10.51
N THR A 261 -2.98 14.09 -10.35
CA THR A 261 -2.06 13.75 -11.44
C THR A 261 -2.42 12.42 -12.08
N VAL A 262 -2.64 11.35 -11.29
CA VAL A 262 -3.01 10.04 -11.83
C VAL A 262 -4.38 10.05 -12.53
N GLN A 263 -5.32 10.89 -12.08
CA GLN A 263 -6.64 10.99 -12.70
C GLN A 263 -6.65 11.85 -13.96
N ASP A 264 -5.88 12.94 -13.96
CA ASP A 264 -5.87 13.92 -15.05
C ASP A 264 -4.85 13.58 -16.14
N ASP A 265 -3.78 12.88 -15.79
CA ASP A 265 -2.61 12.65 -16.65
C ASP A 265 -2.55 11.25 -17.29
N ALA A 266 -3.67 10.57 -17.45
CA ALA A 266 -3.68 9.35 -18.27
C ALA A 266 -3.13 9.60 -19.71
N GLN A 267 -2.96 10.86 -20.08
CA GLN A 267 -2.54 11.30 -21.41
C GLN A 267 -1.31 12.21 -21.43
N THR A 268 -0.74 12.59 -20.30
CA THR A 268 0.43 13.48 -20.23
C THR A 268 1.62 12.80 -19.55
N ASP A 269 2.82 13.07 -20.06
CA ASP A 269 4.08 12.66 -19.44
C ASP A 269 4.43 13.69 -18.34
N SER A 270 3.95 13.45 -17.13
CA SER A 270 4.15 14.32 -15.96
C SER A 270 5.42 13.94 -15.17
#